data_87f67087f65e23006345cc160962330b
#
_entry.id   87f67087f65e23006345cc160962330b
#
_cell.length_a   1.000
_cell.length_b   1.000
_cell.length_c   1.000
_cell.angle_alpha   90.00
_cell.angle_beta   90.00
_cell.angle_gamma   90.00
#
_symmetry.space_group_name_H-M   'P 1'
#
loop_
_entity.id
_entity.type
_entity.pdbx_description
1 polymer ?
#
loop_
_entity_poly.entity_id
_entity_poly.type
_entity_poly.pdbx_seq_one_letter_code
_entity_poly.pdbx_strand_id
1 'polypeptide(L)'
;SAYYFGSGGLNIPMVNYNQVNFGNPATYSYLLRHKPIFSVGYKAKMIQLNTATDNQNTNYLGLSDFVMGLPIGKKGGAAFGIMPFSTVGYNMADPSYDSHAGNHTYNYAGNGGVNKVFIGASRKLINRSFLAKTDSTKMKHESSLSIGTNAYYLFGTYSNTRGVDFEDFTYLDTRSEINTQVSD
;
A
#
# COMPACT_ATOMS: atom_id res chain seq x y z
N SER A 1 -5.58 -3.84 3.28
CA SER A 1 -5.98 -4.37 4.60
C SER A 1 -5.30 -5.71 4.84
N ALA A 2 -4.85 -5.94 6.06
CA ALA A 2 -4.17 -7.17 6.47
C ALA A 2 -4.97 -8.45 6.12
N TYR A 3 -6.29 -8.37 6.19
CA TYR A 3 -7.20 -9.46 5.83
C TYR A 3 -7.03 -9.93 4.38
N TYR A 4 -7.01 -9.00 3.43
CA TYR A 4 -6.85 -9.35 2.00
C TYR A 4 -5.43 -9.80 1.67
N PHE A 5 -4.44 -9.28 2.40
CA PHE A 5 -3.07 -9.74 2.28
C PHE A 5 -2.90 -11.18 2.77
N GLY A 6 -3.53 -11.53 3.92
CA GLY A 6 -3.56 -12.89 4.43
C GLY A 6 -4.31 -13.90 3.54
N SER A 7 -5.18 -13.40 2.66
CA SER A 7 -5.90 -14.21 1.64
C SER A 7 -5.13 -14.33 0.32
N GLY A 8 -3.82 -14.11 0.31
CA GLY A 8 -3.00 -14.18 -0.91
C GLY A 8 -3.27 -13.03 -1.90
N GLY A 9 -3.78 -11.89 -1.43
CA GLY A 9 -4.11 -10.75 -2.28
C GLY A 9 -5.44 -10.86 -3.04
N LEU A 10 -6.19 -11.92 -2.84
CA LEU A 10 -7.52 -12.09 -3.44
C LEU A 10 -8.50 -11.10 -2.80
N ASN A 11 -8.77 -9.99 -3.48
CA ASN A 11 -9.69 -8.96 -3.00
C ASN A 11 -10.92 -8.77 -3.89
N ILE A 12 -10.80 -8.97 -5.21
CA ILE A 12 -11.88 -8.69 -6.17
C ILE A 12 -13.15 -9.52 -5.89
N PRO A 13 -13.09 -10.86 -5.73
CA PRO A 13 -14.29 -11.67 -5.51
C PRO A 13 -14.79 -11.66 -4.06
N MET A 14 -14.03 -11.08 -3.13
CA MET A 14 -14.37 -11.16 -1.72
C MET A 14 -15.30 -10.03 -1.30
N VAL A 15 -16.44 -10.42 -0.75
CA VAL A 15 -17.41 -9.52 -0.10
C VAL A 15 -17.36 -9.76 1.40
N ASN A 16 -17.02 -8.73 2.17
CA ASN A 16 -17.07 -8.79 3.63
C ASN A 16 -17.89 -7.61 4.16
N TYR A 17 -18.87 -7.91 5.01
CA TYR A 17 -19.77 -6.90 5.57
C TYR A 17 -19.12 -6.04 6.66
N ASN A 18 -18.01 -6.51 7.24
CA ASN A 18 -17.30 -5.89 8.36
C ASN A 18 -15.95 -5.29 7.95
N GLN A 19 -15.63 -5.26 6.67
CA GLN A 19 -14.36 -4.73 6.19
C GLN A 19 -14.52 -3.97 4.86
N VAL A 20 -13.73 -2.93 4.72
CA VAL A 20 -13.67 -2.15 3.49
C VAL A 20 -12.75 -2.83 2.50
N ASN A 21 -13.27 -3.21 1.34
CA ASN A 21 -12.48 -3.73 0.24
C ASN A 21 -12.22 -2.63 -0.78
N PHE A 22 -11.13 -1.88 -0.60
CA PHE A 22 -10.75 -0.80 -1.52
C PHE A 22 -10.29 -1.29 -2.91
N GLY A 23 -10.00 -2.58 -3.08
CA GLY A 23 -9.70 -3.20 -4.36
C GLY A 23 -10.95 -3.50 -5.19
N ASN A 24 -12.12 -3.57 -4.55
CA ASN A 24 -13.40 -3.71 -5.22
C ASN A 24 -14.43 -2.74 -4.62
N PRO A 25 -14.53 -1.51 -5.13
CA PRO A 25 -15.41 -0.49 -4.55
C PRO A 25 -16.90 -0.86 -4.57
N ALA A 26 -17.35 -1.74 -5.47
CA ALA A 26 -18.75 -2.19 -5.49
C ALA A 26 -19.19 -2.84 -4.18
N THR A 27 -18.24 -3.36 -3.39
CA THR A 27 -18.51 -4.02 -2.11
C THR A 27 -18.88 -3.05 -0.98
N TYR A 28 -18.64 -1.75 -1.09
CA TYR A 28 -19.01 -0.79 -0.04
C TYR A 28 -20.52 -0.77 0.22
N SER A 29 -21.34 -1.08 -0.80
CA SER A 29 -22.79 -1.19 -0.65
C SER A 29 -23.26 -2.37 0.19
N TYR A 30 -22.34 -3.28 0.56
CA TYR A 30 -22.62 -4.42 1.44
C TYR A 30 -22.23 -4.18 2.90
N LEU A 31 -21.61 -3.06 3.22
CA LEU A 31 -21.26 -2.72 4.60
C LEU A 31 -22.50 -2.75 5.50
N LEU A 32 -22.32 -3.22 6.72
CA LEU A 32 -23.40 -3.32 7.70
C LEU A 32 -24.00 -1.94 7.99
N ARG A 33 -25.31 -1.85 7.92
CA ARG A 33 -26.04 -0.60 8.18
C ARG A 33 -25.79 -0.10 9.58
N HIS A 34 -25.76 1.22 9.73
CA HIS A 34 -25.60 1.93 11.00
C HIS A 34 -24.30 1.60 11.76
N LYS A 35 -23.34 0.96 11.10
CA LYS A 35 -22.03 0.65 11.66
C LYS A 35 -20.92 1.18 10.75
N PRO A 36 -20.41 2.39 11.02
CA PRO A 36 -19.18 2.82 10.40
C PRO A 36 -18.06 1.81 10.73
N ILE A 37 -17.26 1.50 9.75
CA ILE A 37 -16.14 0.56 9.91
C ILE A 37 -14.87 1.36 9.71
N PHE A 38 -13.94 1.19 10.63
CA PHE A 38 -12.64 1.71 10.40
C PHE A 38 -11.55 0.65 10.68
N SER A 39 -10.48 0.71 9.92
CA SER A 39 -9.39 -0.26 9.96
C SER A 39 -8.06 0.47 9.87
N VAL A 40 -7.14 0.06 10.71
CA VAL A 40 -5.74 0.48 10.67
C VAL A 40 -4.89 -0.76 10.49
N GLY A 41 -4.06 -0.78 9.48
CA GLY A 41 -3.14 -1.87 9.21
C GLY A 41 -1.69 -1.44 9.42
N TYR A 42 -0.90 -2.34 9.97
CA TYR A 42 0.55 -2.21 10.07
C TYR A 42 1.21 -3.33 9.27
N LYS A 43 2.37 -3.04 8.72
CA LYS A 43 3.19 -3.98 7.97
C LYS A 43 4.59 -4.02 8.54
N ALA A 44 5.03 -5.21 8.95
CA ALA A 44 6.41 -5.48 9.29
C ALA A 44 7.05 -6.26 8.14
N LYS A 45 8.25 -5.90 7.76
CA LYS A 45 9.10 -6.63 6.81
C LYS A 45 10.45 -6.88 7.46
N MET A 46 10.90 -8.12 7.37
CA MET A 46 12.29 -8.49 7.65
C MET A 46 12.92 -8.84 6.30
N ILE A 47 14.00 -8.17 5.97
CA ILE A 47 14.72 -8.37 4.71
C ILE A 47 16.12 -8.79 5.09
N GLN A 48 16.51 -9.96 4.61
CA GLN A 48 17.86 -10.48 4.75
C GLN A 48 18.54 -10.39 3.38
N LEU A 49 19.61 -9.63 3.33
CA LEU A 49 20.45 -9.47 2.14
C LEU A 49 21.71 -10.28 2.37
N ASN A 50 21.90 -11.30 1.53
CA ASN A 50 23.08 -12.14 1.58
C ASN A 50 23.86 -11.98 0.28
N THR A 51 25.12 -11.61 0.40
CA THR A 51 26.10 -11.66 -0.70
C THR A 51 27.08 -12.79 -0.44
N ALA A 52 27.99 -13.04 -1.36
CA ALA A 52 29.03 -14.06 -1.17
C ALA A 52 29.99 -13.74 0.00
N THR A 53 30.09 -12.48 0.39
CA THR A 53 31.05 -11.97 1.38
C THR A 53 30.43 -11.25 2.57
N ASP A 54 29.13 -10.90 2.49
CA ASP A 54 28.47 -10.09 3.53
C ASP A 54 27.00 -10.45 3.72
N ASN A 55 26.52 -10.28 4.97
CA ASN A 55 25.13 -10.50 5.37
C ASN A 55 24.57 -9.27 6.07
N GLN A 56 23.49 -8.73 5.55
CA GLN A 56 22.80 -7.59 6.13
C GLN A 56 21.33 -7.90 6.42
N ASN A 57 20.89 -7.57 7.62
CA ASN A 57 19.49 -7.68 8.04
C ASN A 57 18.89 -6.29 8.16
N THR A 58 17.78 -6.07 7.49
CA THR A 58 17.02 -4.82 7.56
C THR A 58 15.58 -5.09 7.98
N ASN A 59 15.12 -4.34 8.98
CA ASN A 59 13.75 -4.42 9.48
C ASN A 59 13.00 -3.15 9.10
N TYR A 60 11.81 -3.32 8.55
CA TYR A 60 10.91 -2.24 8.24
C TYR A 60 9.59 -2.44 8.99
N LEU A 61 9.15 -1.41 9.71
CA LEU A 61 7.83 -1.33 10.32
C LEU A 61 7.16 -0.05 9.84
N GLY A 62 5.97 -0.17 9.30
CA GLY A 62 5.24 0.99 8.78
C GLY A 62 3.73 0.80 8.75
N LEU A 63 3.01 1.91 8.61
CA LEU A 63 1.57 1.91 8.37
C LEU A 63 1.30 1.22 7.03
N SER A 64 0.39 0.26 7.01
CA SER A 64 -0.06 -0.40 5.79
C SER A 64 -1.24 0.34 5.15
N ASP A 65 -2.22 0.68 5.96
CA ASP A 65 -3.40 1.38 5.52
C ASP A 65 -4.20 1.94 6.71
N PHE A 66 -4.84 3.06 6.48
CA PHE A 66 -5.93 3.58 7.30
C PHE A 66 -7.14 3.74 6.39
N VAL A 67 -8.22 3.06 6.71
CA VAL A 67 -9.41 3.01 5.86
C VAL A 67 -10.67 3.15 6.70
N MET A 68 -11.59 3.99 6.25
CA MET A 68 -12.90 4.16 6.85
C MET A 68 -14.01 3.87 5.83
N GLY A 69 -14.98 3.08 6.24
CA GLY A 69 -16.16 2.74 5.45
C GLY A 69 -17.45 3.21 6.11
N LEU A 70 -18.29 3.85 5.32
CA LEU A 70 -19.55 4.44 5.75
C LEU A 70 -20.70 3.82 4.96
N PRO A 71 -21.63 3.09 5.61
CA PRO A 71 -22.85 2.67 4.95
C PRO A 71 -23.76 3.88 4.70
N ILE A 72 -24.25 4.04 3.47
CA ILE A 72 -25.13 5.14 3.08
C ILE A 72 -26.52 4.60 2.75
N GLY A 73 -27.46 4.86 3.61
CA GLY A 73 -28.84 4.43 3.45
C GLY A 73 -29.00 2.90 3.32
N LYS A 74 -29.91 2.45 2.45
CA LYS A 74 -30.26 1.02 2.31
C LYS A 74 -29.44 0.29 1.24
N LYS A 75 -28.87 1.01 0.28
CA LYS A 75 -28.29 0.43 -0.93
C LYS A 75 -26.93 1.01 -1.29
N GLY A 76 -26.42 1.96 -0.51
CA GLY A 76 -25.17 2.64 -0.79
C GLY A 76 -24.09 2.41 0.25
N GLY A 77 -22.86 2.71 -0.12
CA GLY A 77 -21.73 2.77 0.76
C GLY A 77 -20.66 3.69 0.20
N ALA A 78 -19.92 4.30 1.09
CA ALA A 78 -18.72 5.09 0.74
C ALA A 78 -17.53 4.60 1.56
N ALA A 79 -16.35 4.85 1.04
CA ALA A 79 -15.12 4.60 1.78
C ALA A 79 -14.07 5.65 1.41
N PHE A 80 -13.20 5.93 2.37
CA PHE A 80 -12.02 6.73 2.13
C PHE A 80 -10.85 6.21 2.97
N GLY A 81 -9.65 6.52 2.56
CA GLY A 81 -8.48 6.05 3.28
C GLY A 81 -7.18 6.56 2.70
N ILE A 82 -6.12 6.28 3.44
CA ILE A 82 -4.75 6.59 3.07
C ILE A 82 -3.89 5.33 3.23
N MET A 83 -3.00 5.12 2.29
CA MET A 83 -2.04 4.00 2.32
C MET A 83 -0.76 4.35 1.59
N PRO A 84 0.39 3.81 1.99
CA PRO A 84 1.59 3.90 1.20
C PRO A 84 1.39 3.23 -0.18
N PHE A 85 1.78 3.94 -1.23
CA PHE A 85 1.78 3.43 -2.59
C PHE A 85 3.16 2.86 -2.96
N SER A 86 4.21 3.62 -2.64
CA SER A 86 5.59 3.24 -2.88
C SER A 86 6.47 3.74 -1.74
N THR A 87 7.51 3.00 -1.42
CA THR A 87 8.52 3.40 -0.43
C THR A 87 9.91 3.14 -0.99
N VAL A 88 10.80 4.11 -0.79
CA VAL A 88 12.21 4.00 -1.11
C VAL A 88 12.99 4.09 0.20
N GLY A 89 13.91 3.17 0.41
CA GLY A 89 14.80 3.16 1.57
C GLY A 89 15.98 2.26 1.28
N TYR A 90 17.12 2.86 0.94
CA TYR A 90 18.38 2.15 0.77
C TYR A 90 19.54 3.05 1.18
N ASN A 91 20.60 2.43 1.62
CA ASN A 91 21.90 3.05 1.89
C ASN A 91 22.97 2.03 1.51
N MET A 92 23.77 2.37 0.52
CA MET A 92 24.80 1.50 -0.05
C MET A 92 26.10 2.27 -0.11
N ALA A 93 27.18 1.61 0.31
CA ALA A 93 28.52 2.08 0.17
C ALA A 93 29.30 1.06 -0.69
N ASP A 94 29.95 1.55 -1.72
CA ASP A 94 30.76 0.74 -2.64
C ASP A 94 32.21 1.23 -2.60
N PRO A 95 33.08 0.56 -1.82
CA PRO A 95 34.49 0.92 -1.77
C PRO A 95 35.18 0.51 -3.07
N SER A 96 35.96 1.44 -3.62
CA SER A 96 36.68 1.27 -4.88
C SER A 96 38.10 1.83 -4.77
N TYR A 97 39.00 1.35 -5.60
CA TYR A 97 40.38 1.83 -5.70
C TYR A 97 40.70 2.28 -7.10
N ASP A 98 41.24 3.47 -7.23
CA ASP A 98 41.77 4.01 -8.47
C ASP A 98 43.27 4.31 -8.31
N SER A 99 44.08 4.03 -9.34
CA SER A 99 45.54 4.24 -9.31
C SER A 99 45.97 5.71 -9.19
N HIS A 100 45.09 6.66 -9.51
CA HIS A 100 45.38 8.10 -9.45
C HIS A 100 44.72 8.77 -8.23
N ALA A 101 43.50 8.31 -7.86
CA ALA A 101 42.71 8.90 -6.79
C ALA A 101 42.78 8.11 -5.46
N GLY A 102 43.47 6.95 -5.44
CA GLY A 102 43.56 6.10 -4.25
C GLY A 102 42.25 5.41 -3.89
N ASN A 103 42.09 5.10 -2.62
CA ASN A 103 40.84 4.55 -2.09
C ASN A 103 39.75 5.62 -2.06
N HIS A 104 38.59 5.26 -2.51
CA HIS A 104 37.39 6.11 -2.46
C HIS A 104 36.14 5.26 -2.31
N THR A 105 35.08 5.85 -1.77
CA THR A 105 33.82 5.14 -1.52
C THR A 105 32.68 5.88 -2.22
N TYR A 106 31.96 5.15 -3.07
CA TYR A 106 30.72 5.65 -3.65
C TYR A 106 29.58 5.39 -2.67
N ASN A 107 28.88 6.45 -2.28
CA ASN A 107 27.75 6.40 -1.39
C ASN A 107 26.45 6.67 -2.16
N TYR A 108 25.49 5.77 -2.01
CA TYR A 108 24.17 5.88 -2.61
C TYR A 108 23.12 5.75 -1.50
N ALA A 109 22.32 6.77 -1.31
CA ALA A 109 21.22 6.74 -0.36
C ALA A 109 19.91 7.18 -1.02
N GLY A 110 18.85 6.46 -0.72
CA GLY A 110 17.50 6.83 -1.13
C GLY A 110 16.56 6.77 0.05
N ASN A 111 15.72 7.77 0.20
CA ASN A 111 14.74 7.85 1.27
C ASN A 111 13.45 8.51 0.79
N GLY A 112 12.32 8.10 1.39
CA GLY A 112 11.03 8.69 1.13
C GLY A 112 10.00 7.73 0.56
N GLY A 113 8.97 8.27 -0.07
CA GLY A 113 7.92 7.47 -0.68
C GLY A 113 6.70 8.27 -1.11
N VAL A 114 5.82 7.60 -1.81
CA VAL A 114 4.56 8.14 -2.29
C VAL A 114 3.42 7.49 -1.51
N ASN A 115 2.50 8.30 -1.04
CA ASN A 115 1.26 7.88 -0.41
C ASN A 115 0.09 8.04 -1.38
N LYS A 116 -0.93 7.25 -1.16
CA LYS A 116 -2.18 7.28 -1.92
C LYS A 116 -3.35 7.52 -0.98
N VAL A 117 -4.08 8.59 -1.20
CA VAL A 117 -5.41 8.80 -0.63
C VAL A 117 -6.44 8.32 -1.64
N PHE A 118 -7.52 7.75 -1.15
CA PHE A 118 -8.66 7.42 -1.99
C PHE A 118 -9.97 7.82 -1.34
N ILE A 119 -10.93 8.14 -2.16
CA ILE A 119 -12.33 8.27 -1.82
C ILE A 119 -13.16 7.48 -2.84
N GLY A 120 -14.14 6.74 -2.36
CA GLY A 120 -14.97 5.93 -3.22
C GLY A 120 -16.39 5.82 -2.74
N ALA A 121 -17.25 5.48 -3.68
CA ALA A 121 -18.65 5.26 -3.41
C ALA A 121 -19.19 4.08 -4.22
N SER A 122 -20.25 3.48 -3.71
CA SER A 122 -20.94 2.39 -4.39
C SER A 122 -22.42 2.41 -4.16
N ARG A 123 -23.13 1.76 -5.08
CA ARG A 123 -24.57 1.59 -5.00
C ARG A 123 -25.00 0.21 -5.50
N LYS A 124 -25.88 -0.43 -4.74
CA LYS A 124 -26.55 -1.66 -5.11
C LYS A 124 -27.69 -1.31 -6.07
N LEU A 125 -27.61 -1.79 -7.31
CA LEU A 125 -28.59 -1.53 -8.37
C LEU A 125 -29.75 -2.53 -8.29
N ILE A 126 -29.42 -3.82 -8.22
CA ILE A 126 -30.39 -4.91 -8.19
C ILE A 126 -30.17 -5.70 -6.91
N ASN A 127 -31.24 -6.02 -6.23
CA ASN A 127 -31.23 -6.93 -5.11
C ASN A 127 -32.50 -7.80 -5.19
N ARG A 128 -32.33 -9.05 -5.57
CA ARG A 128 -33.40 -10.03 -5.66
C ARG A 128 -33.15 -11.15 -4.66
N SER A 129 -34.12 -11.46 -3.86
CA SER A 129 -34.10 -12.62 -2.97
C SER A 129 -35.09 -13.66 -3.46
N PHE A 130 -34.64 -14.86 -3.70
CA PHE A 130 -35.46 -16.01 -4.04
C PHE A 130 -35.45 -16.99 -2.86
N LEU A 131 -36.65 -17.44 -2.47
CA LEU A 131 -36.79 -18.54 -1.54
C LEU A 131 -36.86 -19.82 -2.38
N ALA A 132 -35.77 -20.58 -2.45
CA ALA A 132 -35.82 -21.93 -2.99
C ALA A 132 -36.35 -22.89 -1.92
N LYS A 133 -37.45 -23.55 -2.23
CA LYS A 133 -38.05 -24.60 -1.37
C LYS A 133 -37.48 -25.93 -1.85
N THR A 134 -36.42 -26.40 -1.21
CA THR A 134 -35.93 -27.78 -1.39
C THR A 134 -36.24 -28.54 -0.10
N ASP A 135 -36.66 -29.78 -0.21
CA ASP A 135 -37.10 -30.65 0.86
C ASP A 135 -36.45 -30.36 2.23
N SER A 136 -37.26 -29.85 3.17
CA SER A 136 -36.95 -29.60 4.58
C SER A 136 -36.08 -28.39 4.94
N THR A 137 -35.42 -27.66 4.00
CA THR A 137 -34.61 -26.49 4.33
C THR A 137 -34.94 -25.30 3.40
N LYS A 138 -35.37 -24.18 3.99
CA LYS A 138 -35.59 -22.93 3.27
C LYS A 138 -34.23 -22.26 3.05
N MET A 139 -33.62 -22.44 1.89
CA MET A 139 -32.42 -21.68 1.52
C MET A 139 -32.83 -20.36 0.84
N LYS A 140 -32.36 -19.25 1.43
CA LYS A 140 -32.53 -17.92 0.86
C LYS A 140 -31.36 -17.63 -0.08
N HIS A 141 -31.64 -17.63 -1.39
CA HIS A 141 -30.66 -17.17 -2.38
C HIS A 141 -30.83 -15.67 -2.60
N GLU A 142 -29.74 -14.91 -2.41
CA GLU A 142 -29.69 -13.48 -2.71
C GLU A 142 -28.83 -13.25 -3.95
N SER A 143 -29.42 -12.66 -4.96
CA SER A 143 -28.72 -12.20 -6.15
C SER A 143 -28.70 -10.68 -6.16
N SER A 144 -27.52 -10.08 -6.27
CA SER A 144 -27.39 -8.63 -6.25
C SER A 144 -26.34 -8.15 -7.23
N LEU A 145 -26.61 -7.01 -7.84
CA LEU A 145 -25.70 -6.29 -8.71
C LEU A 145 -25.37 -4.94 -8.07
N SER A 146 -24.08 -4.66 -7.93
CA SER A 146 -23.59 -3.40 -7.37
C SER A 146 -22.55 -2.78 -8.29
N ILE A 147 -22.53 -1.46 -8.34
CA ILE A 147 -21.51 -0.68 -9.03
C ILE A 147 -20.79 0.21 -8.02
N GLY A 148 -19.51 0.43 -8.21
CA GLY A 148 -18.71 1.30 -7.35
C GLY A 148 -17.52 1.86 -8.11
N THR A 149 -17.03 3.00 -7.62
CA THR A 149 -15.88 3.69 -8.16
C THR A 149 -15.01 4.25 -7.03
N ASN A 150 -13.71 4.38 -7.29
CA ASN A 150 -12.76 5.10 -6.46
C ASN A 150 -12.07 6.19 -7.27
N ALA A 151 -11.84 7.33 -6.63
CA ALA A 151 -10.90 8.35 -7.08
C ALA A 151 -9.65 8.27 -6.18
N TYR A 152 -8.48 8.48 -6.76
CA TYR A 152 -7.20 8.40 -6.09
C TYR A 152 -6.44 9.70 -6.24
N TYR A 153 -5.68 10.05 -5.21
CA TYR A 153 -4.73 11.14 -5.24
C TYR A 153 -3.39 10.64 -4.68
N LEU A 154 -2.34 10.83 -5.45
CA LEU A 154 -0.98 10.42 -5.10
C LEU A 154 -0.19 11.64 -4.63
N PHE A 155 0.54 11.51 -3.52
CA PHE A 155 1.39 12.57 -3.01
C PHE A 155 2.57 12.00 -2.24
N GLY A 156 3.69 12.71 -2.29
CA GLY A 156 4.89 12.32 -1.55
C GLY A 156 6.15 12.89 -2.14
N THR A 157 7.25 12.58 -1.49
CA THR A 157 8.59 12.98 -1.91
C THR A 157 9.55 11.82 -1.73
N TYR A 158 10.51 11.73 -2.63
CA TYR A 158 11.67 10.88 -2.43
C TYR A 158 12.94 11.63 -2.81
N SER A 159 13.98 11.35 -2.07
CA SER A 159 15.32 11.90 -2.24
C SER A 159 16.28 10.79 -2.63
N ASN A 160 17.09 11.04 -3.63
CA ASN A 160 18.22 10.21 -3.99
C ASN A 160 19.50 11.03 -3.83
N THR A 161 20.39 10.52 -3.02
CA THR A 161 21.71 11.11 -2.78
C THR A 161 22.76 10.20 -3.39
N ARG A 162 23.71 10.81 -4.10
CA ARG A 162 24.93 10.16 -4.58
C ARG A 162 26.12 10.98 -4.10
N GLY A 163 27.14 10.30 -3.59
CA GLY A 163 28.36 10.94 -3.17
C GLY A 163 29.56 10.08 -3.46
N VAL A 164 30.70 10.72 -3.50
CA VAL A 164 32.02 10.07 -3.53
C VAL A 164 32.85 10.70 -2.43
N ASP A 165 33.31 9.86 -1.54
CA ASP A 165 34.17 10.24 -0.42
C ASP A 165 35.57 9.67 -0.70
N PHE A 166 36.60 10.53 -0.69
CA PHE A 166 38.00 10.17 -0.89
C PHE A 166 38.75 10.06 0.42
N GLU A 167 39.60 9.06 0.55
CA GLU A 167 40.49 8.93 1.74
C GLU A 167 41.64 9.94 1.67
N ASP A 168 42.04 10.36 0.47
CA ASP A 168 43.11 11.34 0.27
C ASP A 168 42.50 12.76 0.27
N PHE A 169 42.95 13.59 1.23
CA PHE A 169 42.52 15.01 1.36
C PHE A 169 42.90 15.92 0.19
N THR A 170 43.64 15.40 -0.80
CA THR A 170 43.96 16.13 -2.03
C THR A 170 42.77 16.24 -2.96
N TYR A 171 41.80 15.33 -2.82
CA TYR A 171 40.56 15.30 -3.61
C TYR A 171 39.40 15.81 -2.79
N LEU A 172 38.44 16.48 -3.45
CA LEU A 172 37.24 17.01 -2.82
C LEU A 172 36.10 15.98 -2.90
N ASP A 173 35.51 15.72 -1.75
CA ASP A 173 34.29 14.92 -1.66
C ASP A 173 33.17 15.60 -2.47
N THR A 174 32.44 14.79 -3.19
CA THR A 174 31.35 15.29 -4.03
C THR A 174 30.03 14.64 -3.61
N ARG A 175 29.01 15.48 -3.42
CA ARG A 175 27.66 15.01 -3.09
C ARG A 175 26.63 15.66 -4.00
N SER A 176 25.78 14.86 -4.59
CA SER A 176 24.60 15.29 -5.38
C SER A 176 23.34 14.75 -4.74
N GLU A 177 22.36 15.61 -4.57
CA GLU A 177 21.05 15.25 -4.04
C GLU A 177 19.96 15.66 -5.02
N ILE A 178 19.08 14.70 -5.34
CA ILE A 178 17.93 14.90 -6.23
C ILE A 178 16.67 14.62 -5.45
N ASN A 179 15.89 15.67 -5.23
CA ASN A 179 14.59 15.59 -4.59
C ASN A 179 13.48 15.60 -5.65
N THR A 180 12.63 14.60 -5.62
CA THR A 180 11.47 14.50 -6.53
C THR A 180 10.19 14.54 -5.72
N GLN A 181 9.32 15.49 -6.05
CA GLN A 181 7.99 15.59 -5.49
C GLN A 181 6.95 15.01 -6.45
N VAL A 182 6.06 14.19 -5.93
CA VAL A 182 4.92 13.63 -6.65
C VAL A 182 3.65 14.25 -6.12
N SER A 183 2.82 14.76 -7.03
CA SER A 183 1.51 15.35 -6.71
C SER A 183 0.62 15.17 -7.94
N ASP A 184 -0.34 14.21 -7.90
CA ASP A 184 -1.23 13.88 -9.02
C ASP A 184 -2.62 13.43 -8.50
#